data_4a42d2c57a92fba3e5621cfb08a78858
#
_entry.id   4a42d2c57a92fba3e5621cfb08a78858
#
_cell.length_a   1.000
_cell.length_b   1.000
_cell.length_c   1.000
_cell.angle_alpha   90.00
_cell.angle_beta   90.00
_cell.angle_gamma   90.00
#
_symmetry.space_group_name_H-M   'P 1'
#
loop_
_entity.id
_entity.type
_entity.pdbx_description
1 polymer ?
#
loop_
_entity_poly.entity_id
_entity_poly.type
_entity_poly.pdbx_seq_one_letter_code
_entity_poly.pdbx_strand_id
1 'polypeptide(L)'
;PKPSSAASDVYKRQSLISNSSHTDDSQPYKFDNMKTFQKLYENEVTIRRSGSVALDLCYVAAGRLDAFWGHGLKKWDVSAGLLIAEEAGALISNFNGDPKYLDGDHFICSSPKCFKPMLQAIKPFYKAT
;
A
#
# COMPACT_ATOMS: atom_id res chain seq x y z
N PRO A 1 2.41 -6.27 27.54
CA PRO A 1 1.66 -5.65 26.41
C PRO A 1 1.07 -6.73 25.53
N LYS A 2 -0.07 -6.45 25.00
CA LYS A 2 -0.73 -7.36 24.07
C LYS A 2 0.04 -7.38 22.74
N PRO A 3 0.23 -8.56 22.11
CA PRO A 3 0.96 -8.63 20.84
C PRO A 3 0.38 -7.74 19.74
N SER A 4 -0.94 -7.59 19.68
CA SER A 4 -1.60 -6.73 18.71
C SER A 4 -1.28 -5.26 18.95
N SER A 5 -1.15 -4.82 20.21
CA SER A 5 -0.79 -3.45 20.54
C SER A 5 0.65 -3.15 20.16
N ALA A 6 1.57 -4.09 20.41
CA ALA A 6 2.96 -3.93 20.03
C ALA A 6 3.12 -3.82 18.51
N ALA A 7 2.41 -4.65 17.74
CA ALA A 7 2.43 -4.58 16.27
C ALA A 7 1.88 -3.26 15.77
N SER A 8 0.78 -2.77 16.38
CA SER A 8 0.19 -1.46 16.04
C SER A 8 1.16 -0.32 16.33
N ASP A 9 1.87 -0.38 17.46
CA ASP A 9 2.85 0.66 17.82
C ASP A 9 4.00 0.70 16.82
N VAL A 10 4.51 -0.46 16.42
CA VAL A 10 5.56 -0.54 15.40
C VAL A 10 5.08 0.06 14.08
N TYR A 11 3.88 -0.30 13.65
CA TYR A 11 3.28 0.27 12.43
C TYR A 11 3.19 1.79 12.53
N LYS A 12 2.62 2.31 13.61
CA LYS A 12 2.34 3.74 13.74
C LYS A 12 3.59 4.60 13.89
N ARG A 13 4.61 4.12 14.61
CA ARG A 13 5.74 4.96 15.01
C ARG A 13 6.98 4.81 14.16
N GLN A 14 7.14 3.67 13.49
CA GLN A 14 8.39 3.33 12.83
C GLN A 14 8.24 2.99 11.36
N SER A 15 7.00 2.94 10.87
CA SER A 15 6.76 2.53 9.50
C SER A 15 7.16 3.61 8.50
N LEU A 16 7.85 3.20 7.46
CA LEU A 16 8.16 4.01 6.31
C LEU A 16 7.36 3.46 5.12
N ILE A 17 6.48 4.28 4.58
CA ILE A 17 5.52 3.87 3.58
C ILE A 17 5.67 4.74 2.34
N SER A 18 5.55 4.15 1.16
CA SER A 18 5.60 4.88 -0.10
C SER A 18 4.25 4.86 -0.80
N ASN A 19 4.00 5.89 -1.60
CA ASN A 19 2.79 6.03 -2.40
C ASN A 19 3.13 6.45 -3.82
N SER A 20 2.36 5.93 -4.77
CA SER A 20 2.33 6.42 -6.15
C SER A 20 0.89 6.41 -6.63
N SER A 21 0.43 7.52 -7.18
CA SER A 21 -0.96 7.67 -7.54
C SER A 21 -1.12 8.49 -8.81
N HIS A 22 -1.94 7.97 -9.71
CA HIS A 22 -2.40 8.70 -10.88
C HIS A 22 -3.92 8.66 -10.88
N THR A 23 -4.53 9.83 -10.78
CA THR A 23 -5.98 9.96 -10.75
C THR A 23 -6.47 10.55 -12.05
N ASP A 24 -7.45 9.91 -12.68
CA ASP A 24 -8.20 10.47 -13.78
C ASP A 24 -9.67 10.08 -13.64
N ASP A 25 -10.52 10.74 -14.41
CA ASP A 25 -11.97 10.55 -14.31
C ASP A 25 -12.46 9.25 -14.96
N SER A 26 -11.57 8.52 -15.64
CA SER A 26 -11.93 7.27 -16.33
C SER A 26 -11.88 6.05 -15.42
N GLN A 27 -11.40 6.19 -14.18
CA GLN A 27 -11.28 5.04 -13.28
C GLN A 27 -12.64 4.54 -12.84
N PRO A 28 -12.86 3.21 -12.86
CA PRO A 28 -14.16 2.61 -12.52
C PRO A 28 -14.41 2.53 -11.01
N TYR A 29 -13.74 3.34 -10.23
CA TYR A 29 -13.88 3.39 -8.78
C TYR A 29 -13.56 4.80 -8.29
N LYS A 30 -13.90 5.05 -7.03
CA LYS A 30 -13.54 6.30 -6.36
C LYS A 30 -12.58 5.98 -5.23
N PHE A 31 -11.53 6.77 -5.13
CA PHE A 31 -10.57 6.64 -4.04
C PHE A 31 -10.08 8.02 -3.62
N ASP A 32 -10.19 8.31 -2.32
CA ASP A 32 -9.71 9.56 -1.76
C ASP A 32 -8.30 9.39 -1.22
N ASN A 33 -7.33 9.62 -2.09
CA ASN A 33 -5.91 9.48 -1.75
C ASN A 33 -5.47 10.50 -0.70
N MET A 34 -6.01 11.70 -0.75
CA MET A 34 -5.63 12.74 0.21
C MET A 34 -6.11 12.40 1.63
N LYS A 35 -7.33 11.88 1.77
CA LYS A 35 -7.80 11.42 3.08
C LYS A 35 -6.99 10.23 3.59
N THR A 36 -6.53 9.37 2.69
CA THR A 36 -5.63 8.28 3.05
C THR A 36 -4.31 8.82 3.61
N PHE A 37 -3.71 9.79 2.93
CA PHE A 37 -2.52 10.48 3.45
C PHE A 37 -2.77 11.06 4.83
N GLN A 38 -3.87 11.76 5.00
CA GLN A 38 -4.23 12.39 6.28
C GLN A 38 -4.36 11.33 7.38
N LYS A 39 -5.04 10.23 7.09
CA LYS A 39 -5.21 9.14 8.06
C LYS A 39 -3.88 8.54 8.48
N LEU A 40 -3.01 8.28 7.53
CA LEU A 40 -1.70 7.72 7.82
C LEU A 40 -0.82 8.72 8.57
N TYR A 41 -0.89 10.00 8.20
CA TYR A 41 -0.18 11.05 8.92
C TYR A 41 -0.61 11.13 10.38
N GLU A 42 -1.92 11.03 10.64
CA GLU A 42 -2.45 11.00 12.00
C GLU A 42 -1.96 9.77 12.79
N ASN A 43 -1.66 8.69 12.09
CA ASN A 43 -1.10 7.47 12.69
C ASN A 43 0.43 7.54 12.86
N GLU A 44 1.03 8.70 12.59
CA GLU A 44 2.46 8.96 12.77
C GLU A 44 3.38 8.11 11.91
N VAL A 45 2.89 7.62 10.76
CA VAL A 45 3.76 6.94 9.80
C VAL A 45 4.48 7.96 8.92
N THR A 46 5.69 7.60 8.49
CA THR A 46 6.44 8.43 7.55
C THR A 46 6.08 8.01 6.12
N ILE A 47 5.67 8.98 5.31
CA ILE A 47 5.25 8.74 3.94
C ILE A 47 6.23 9.40 2.98
N ARG A 48 6.62 8.67 1.94
CA ARG A 48 7.45 9.22 0.87
C ARG A 48 6.84 8.93 -0.49
N ARG A 49 7.22 9.74 -1.47
CA ARG A 49 6.84 9.56 -2.86
C ARG A 49 8.09 9.65 -3.71
N SER A 50 8.64 8.50 -4.05
CA SER A 50 9.90 8.44 -4.80
C SER A 50 9.72 8.75 -6.29
N GLY A 51 8.51 8.52 -6.81
CA GLY A 51 8.23 8.63 -8.23
C GLY A 51 8.54 7.36 -9.01
N SER A 52 9.04 6.30 -8.38
CA SER A 52 9.32 5.02 -9.03
C SER A 52 8.63 3.88 -8.30
N VAL A 53 7.54 3.39 -8.91
CA VAL A 53 6.79 2.24 -8.37
C VAL A 53 7.67 1.00 -8.31
N ALA A 54 8.40 0.72 -9.38
CA ALA A 54 9.25 -0.45 -9.45
C ALA A 54 10.30 -0.46 -8.32
N LEU A 55 10.93 0.69 -8.08
CA LEU A 55 11.91 0.82 -7.01
C LEU A 55 11.27 0.66 -5.64
N ASP A 56 10.09 1.26 -5.42
CA ASP A 56 9.38 1.17 -4.14
C ASP A 56 8.99 -0.28 -3.82
N LEU A 57 8.50 -1.03 -4.81
CA LEU A 57 8.16 -2.44 -4.62
C LEU A 57 9.39 -3.28 -4.29
N CYS A 58 10.51 -3.01 -4.95
CA CYS A 58 11.78 -3.66 -4.62
C CYS A 58 12.24 -3.33 -3.20
N TYR A 59 12.02 -2.11 -2.74
CA TYR A 59 12.36 -1.72 -1.38
C TYR A 59 11.47 -2.39 -0.34
N VAL A 60 10.19 -2.61 -0.64
CA VAL A 60 9.33 -3.43 0.22
C VAL A 60 9.88 -4.86 0.28
N ALA A 61 10.23 -5.43 -0.86
CA ALA A 61 10.81 -6.78 -0.92
C ALA A 61 12.09 -6.88 -0.10
N ALA A 62 12.93 -5.85 -0.14
CA ALA A 62 14.21 -5.82 0.58
C ALA A 62 14.09 -5.45 2.06
N GLY A 63 12.87 -5.15 2.53
CA GLY A 63 12.65 -4.73 3.92
C GLY A 63 13.07 -3.29 4.22
N ARG A 64 13.32 -2.47 3.20
CA ARG A 64 13.68 -1.06 3.36
C ARG A 64 12.47 -0.15 3.45
N LEU A 65 11.34 -0.57 2.93
CA LEU A 65 10.03 0.05 3.11
C LEU A 65 9.12 -0.97 3.78
N ASP A 66 8.24 -0.50 4.64
CA ASP A 66 7.28 -1.36 5.31
C ASP A 66 6.05 -1.62 4.45
N ALA A 67 5.66 -0.65 3.64
CA ALA A 67 4.48 -0.78 2.81
C ALA A 67 4.52 0.19 1.63
N PHE A 68 3.69 -0.14 0.65
CA PHE A 68 3.43 0.71 -0.52
C PHE A 68 1.93 0.65 -0.81
N TRP A 69 1.35 1.79 -1.18
CA TRP A 69 0.02 1.80 -1.80
C TRP A 69 0.04 2.69 -3.02
N GLY A 70 -0.74 2.33 -4.02
CA GLY A 70 -0.83 3.13 -5.23
C GLY A 70 -2.06 2.79 -6.05
N HIS A 71 -2.47 3.73 -6.88
CA HIS A 71 -3.59 3.53 -7.79
C HIS A 71 -3.35 4.26 -9.10
N GLY A 72 -4.14 3.89 -10.13
CA GLY A 72 -3.92 4.39 -11.48
C GLY A 72 -2.66 3.85 -12.10
N LEU A 73 -2.19 2.69 -11.66
CA LEU A 73 -0.92 2.10 -12.06
C LEU A 73 -1.14 1.15 -13.23
N LYS A 74 -0.20 1.13 -14.15
CA LYS A 74 -0.27 0.23 -15.30
C LYS A 74 0.39 -1.10 -14.98
N LYS A 75 -0.19 -2.19 -15.48
CA LYS A 75 0.27 -3.55 -15.18
C LYS A 75 1.76 -3.75 -15.47
N TRP A 76 2.24 -3.21 -16.58
CA TRP A 76 3.65 -3.39 -16.96
C TRP A 76 4.62 -2.66 -16.02
N ASP A 77 4.15 -1.62 -15.33
CA ASP A 77 4.99 -0.87 -14.37
C ASP A 77 5.13 -1.61 -13.04
N VAL A 78 4.21 -2.51 -12.72
CA VAL A 78 4.13 -3.10 -11.38
C VAL A 78 4.34 -4.61 -11.35
N SER A 79 4.13 -5.31 -12.45
CA SER A 79 4.09 -6.78 -12.45
C SER A 79 5.35 -7.42 -11.90
N ALA A 80 6.51 -6.99 -12.36
CA ALA A 80 7.77 -7.57 -11.89
C ALA A 80 8.03 -7.26 -10.43
N GLY A 81 7.77 -6.01 -10.02
CA GLY A 81 7.96 -5.61 -8.63
C GLY A 81 7.05 -6.33 -7.66
N LEU A 82 5.79 -6.53 -8.04
CA LEU A 82 4.84 -7.27 -7.23
C LEU A 82 5.25 -8.73 -7.08
N LEU A 83 5.72 -9.35 -8.15
CA LEU A 83 6.20 -10.73 -8.09
C LEU A 83 7.41 -10.86 -7.17
N ILE A 84 8.37 -9.97 -7.30
CA ILE A 84 9.56 -9.96 -6.44
C ILE A 84 9.17 -9.79 -4.98
N ALA A 85 8.26 -8.85 -4.69
CA ALA A 85 7.79 -8.60 -3.34
C ALA A 85 7.07 -9.81 -2.76
N GLU A 86 6.20 -10.44 -3.56
CA GLU A 86 5.48 -11.64 -3.13
C GLU A 86 6.43 -12.78 -2.81
N GLU A 87 7.42 -13.02 -3.65
CA GLU A 87 8.44 -14.06 -3.42
C GLU A 87 9.27 -13.77 -2.17
N ALA A 88 9.43 -12.51 -1.82
CA ALA A 88 10.14 -12.10 -0.60
C ALA A 88 9.26 -12.16 0.66
N GLY A 89 7.99 -12.56 0.53
CA GLY A 89 7.08 -12.72 1.67
C GLY A 89 6.16 -11.54 1.92
N ALA A 90 6.15 -10.54 1.06
CA ALA A 90 5.20 -9.43 1.20
C ALA A 90 3.77 -9.91 0.92
N LEU A 91 2.80 -9.25 1.56
CA LEU A 91 1.39 -9.47 1.29
C LEU A 91 0.90 -8.41 0.33
N ILE A 92 0.08 -8.83 -0.63
CA ILE A 92 -0.42 -7.95 -1.69
C ILE A 92 -1.92 -8.13 -1.84
N SER A 93 -2.63 -7.02 -1.98
CA SER A 93 -4.05 -7.03 -2.30
C SER A 93 -4.42 -5.79 -3.09
N ASN A 94 -5.64 -5.74 -3.58
CA ASN A 94 -6.22 -4.48 -4.02
C ASN A 94 -6.74 -3.69 -2.81
N PHE A 95 -7.35 -2.54 -3.05
CA PHE A 95 -7.84 -1.67 -1.97
C PHE A 95 -9.05 -2.25 -1.21
N ASN A 96 -9.68 -3.26 -1.75
CA ASN A 96 -10.78 -3.95 -1.08
C ASN A 96 -10.31 -5.17 -0.27
N GLY A 97 -9.02 -5.48 -0.32
CA GLY A 97 -8.45 -6.62 0.38
C GLY A 97 -8.46 -7.91 -0.44
N ASP A 98 -8.82 -7.84 -1.73
CA ASP A 98 -8.87 -9.00 -2.60
C ASP A 98 -7.46 -9.33 -3.11
N PRO A 99 -7.00 -10.58 -2.97
CA PRO A 99 -5.69 -10.97 -3.47
C PRO A 99 -5.59 -11.02 -5.00
N LYS A 100 -6.70 -10.92 -5.73
CA LYS A 100 -6.71 -10.86 -7.19
C LYS A 100 -6.39 -9.45 -7.70
N TYR A 101 -5.32 -8.90 -7.22
CA TYR A 101 -4.92 -7.52 -7.50
C TYR A 101 -4.58 -7.27 -8.98
N LEU A 102 -4.21 -8.30 -9.73
CA LEU A 102 -3.82 -8.15 -11.14
C LEU A 102 -4.99 -7.74 -12.06
N ASP A 103 -6.22 -7.86 -11.59
CA ASP A 103 -7.41 -7.47 -12.36
C ASP A 103 -7.68 -5.97 -12.29
N GLY A 104 -6.94 -5.22 -11.47
CA GLY A 104 -7.15 -3.80 -11.26
C GLY A 104 -5.87 -2.99 -11.40
N ASP A 105 -5.96 -1.72 -11.08
CA ASP A 105 -4.86 -0.77 -11.15
C ASP A 105 -4.48 -0.18 -9.79
N HIS A 106 -4.99 -0.77 -8.69
CA HIS A 106 -4.71 -0.30 -7.34
C HIS A 106 -4.22 -1.45 -6.46
N PHE A 107 -3.20 -1.17 -5.66
CA PHE A 107 -2.49 -2.20 -4.92
C PHE A 107 -2.04 -1.71 -3.56
N ILE A 108 -2.05 -2.63 -2.60
CA ILE A 108 -1.34 -2.51 -1.33
C ILE A 108 -0.30 -3.63 -1.34
N CYS A 109 0.95 -3.28 -1.07
CA CYS A 109 2.03 -4.25 -0.95
C CYS A 109 2.79 -3.94 0.32
N SER A 110 2.85 -4.86 1.25
CA SER A 110 3.43 -4.56 2.56
C SER A 110 4.07 -5.76 3.22
N SER A 111 4.91 -5.49 4.22
CA SER A 111 5.33 -6.54 5.15
C SER A 111 4.09 -7.14 5.82
N PRO A 112 4.16 -8.41 6.26
CA PRO A 112 3.01 -9.03 6.92
C PRO A 112 2.51 -8.26 8.14
N LYS A 113 3.40 -7.62 8.89
CA LYS A 113 3.02 -6.84 10.09
C LYS A 113 2.19 -5.62 9.76
N CYS A 114 2.45 -4.98 8.62
CA CYS A 114 1.81 -3.72 8.25
C CYS A 114 0.58 -3.91 7.37
N PHE A 115 0.32 -5.11 6.87
CA PHE A 115 -0.73 -5.32 5.88
C PHE A 115 -2.12 -4.97 6.41
N LYS A 116 -2.51 -5.58 7.53
CA LYS A 116 -3.84 -5.35 8.10
C LYS A 116 -4.07 -3.88 8.48
N PRO A 117 -3.14 -3.21 9.17
CA PRO A 117 -3.29 -1.78 9.45
C PRO A 117 -3.37 -0.93 8.18
N MET A 118 -2.60 -1.25 7.16
CA MET A 118 -2.66 -0.54 5.88
C MET A 118 -4.02 -0.69 5.21
N LEU A 119 -4.53 -1.90 5.16
CA LEU A 119 -5.85 -2.16 4.57
C LEU A 119 -6.93 -1.41 5.33
N GLN A 120 -6.87 -1.40 6.66
CA GLN A 120 -7.83 -0.68 7.49
C GLN A 120 -7.78 0.83 7.27
N ALA A 121 -6.61 1.38 6.95
CA ALA A 121 -6.46 2.81 6.69
C ALA A 121 -6.91 3.20 5.28
N ILE A 122 -6.84 2.28 4.32
CA ILE A 122 -7.10 2.57 2.90
C ILE A 122 -8.52 2.23 2.49
N LYS A 123 -9.01 1.07 2.88
CA LYS A 123 -10.31 0.55 2.45
C LYS A 123 -11.49 1.51 2.67
N PRO A 124 -11.58 2.26 3.80
CA PRO A 124 -12.69 3.18 4.00
C PRO A 124 -12.79 4.29 2.96
N PHE A 125 -11.69 4.62 2.28
CA PHE A 125 -11.65 5.69 1.28
C PHE A 125 -11.78 5.17 -0.15
N TYR A 126 -11.94 3.88 -0.30
CA TYR A 126 -12.13 3.22 -1.59
C TYR A 126 -13.60 2.85 -1.76
N LYS A 127 -14.15 3.14 -2.95
CA LYS A 127 -15.52 2.79 -3.27
C LYS A 127 -15.59 2.29 -4.71
N ALA A 128 -15.96 1.04 -4.88
CA ALA A 128 -16.26 0.49 -6.18
C ALA A 128 -17.53 1.14 -6.74
N THR A 129 -17.53 1.43 -8.04
CA THR A 129 -18.71 2.00 -8.71
C THR A 129 -19.47 0.92 -9.46
#